data_6e6132d3facce8f5bed90a4774013bac
#
_entry.id   6e6132d3facce8f5bed90a4774013bac
#
_cell.length_a   1.000
_cell.length_b   1.000
_cell.length_c   1.000
_cell.angle_alpha   90.00
_cell.angle_beta   90.00
_cell.angle_gamma   90.00
#
_symmetry.space_group_name_H-M   'P 1'
#
loop_
_entity.id
_entity.type
_entity.pdbx_description
1 polymer ?
#
loop_
_entity_poly.entity_id
_entity_poly.type
_entity_poly.pdbx_seq_one_letter_code
_entity_poly.pdbx_strand_id
1 'polypeptide(L)'
;ELDAVSGGKWVYPHGDAATKVRDAVNAELKSRGMTPDAKIFCELLSVADESWQDCVEACLGDRRFDILVPPNHYAAAKSAFVALGERVGPISLLDTPGIRSANRRADTPPADSLAAQVESENPLAAQYADTILRRIVCCDTPDTLENYPDSATRDLLRHHPFRLERLRKPQRYIGLDARRARAGALEEELAALGERRREAAQTEKQLKAAYDQYQNVLR
;
A
#
# COMPACT_ATOMS: atom_id res chain seq x y z
N GLU A 1 6.38 1.55 14.88
CA GLU A 1 5.41 1.91 13.81
C GLU A 1 4.86 3.33 14.05
N LEU A 2 4.47 3.70 15.26
CA LEU A 2 3.84 5.01 15.57
C LEU A 2 4.77 6.20 15.34
N ASP A 3 6.04 6.10 15.74
CA ASP A 3 7.04 7.14 15.48
C ASP A 3 7.25 7.38 13.97
N ALA A 4 7.03 6.34 13.16
CA ALA A 4 7.09 6.46 11.72
C ALA A 4 5.87 7.17 11.13
N VAL A 5 4.67 6.94 11.68
CA VAL A 5 3.41 7.54 11.19
C VAL A 5 3.28 9.00 11.66
N SER A 6 3.63 9.31 12.90
CA SER A 6 3.63 10.68 13.42
C SER A 6 4.72 11.56 12.78
N GLY A 7 5.83 10.95 12.33
CA GLY A 7 6.88 11.62 11.55
C GLY A 7 6.63 11.69 10.04
N GLY A 8 5.42 11.35 9.56
CA GLY A 8 5.09 11.30 8.14
C GLY A 8 5.68 10.09 7.40
N LYS A 9 6.24 9.12 8.12
CA LYS A 9 6.71 7.84 7.57
C LYS A 9 5.60 6.80 7.65
N TRP A 10 5.35 6.12 6.54
CA TRP A 10 4.36 5.06 6.45
C TRP A 10 4.92 3.70 6.84
N VAL A 11 4.06 2.89 7.46
CA VAL A 11 4.32 1.47 7.64
C VAL A 11 3.47 0.71 6.64
N TYR A 12 4.14 0.07 5.69
CA TYR A 12 3.52 -0.74 4.65
C TYR A 12 3.53 -2.23 5.04
N PRO A 13 2.62 -3.04 4.47
CA PRO A 13 2.71 -4.49 4.60
C PRO A 13 4.07 -5.00 4.12
N HIS A 14 4.42 -6.22 4.51
CA HIS A 14 5.72 -6.85 4.21
C HIS A 14 6.93 -6.26 4.96
N GLY A 15 6.74 -5.79 6.21
CA GLY A 15 7.83 -5.39 7.08
C GLY A 15 8.63 -4.20 6.57
N ASP A 16 7.94 -3.15 6.09
CA ASP A 16 8.53 -1.92 5.54
C ASP A 16 9.36 -2.11 4.26
N ALA A 17 9.16 -3.22 3.53
CA ALA A 17 9.93 -3.47 2.32
C ALA A 17 9.84 -2.31 1.31
N ALA A 18 8.64 -1.76 1.08
CA ALA A 18 8.45 -0.62 0.18
C ALA A 18 9.25 0.62 0.63
N THR A 19 9.21 0.95 1.93
CA THR A 19 9.99 2.06 2.49
C THR A 19 11.48 1.82 2.33
N LYS A 20 11.97 0.61 2.64
CA LYS A 20 13.40 0.26 2.49
C LYS A 20 13.88 0.36 1.06
N VAL A 21 13.09 -0.13 0.10
CA VAL A 21 13.42 -0.03 -1.32
C VAL A 21 13.42 1.43 -1.78
N ARG A 22 12.39 2.21 -1.45
CA ARG A 22 12.34 3.65 -1.75
C ARG A 22 13.56 4.38 -1.19
N ASP A 23 13.89 4.15 0.07
CA ASP A 23 14.98 4.85 0.76
C ASP A 23 16.36 4.44 0.18
N ALA A 24 16.55 3.18 -0.19
CA ALA A 24 17.75 2.73 -0.88
C ALA A 24 17.90 3.35 -2.27
N VAL A 25 16.80 3.43 -3.04
CA VAL A 25 16.78 4.11 -4.34
C VAL A 25 17.11 5.60 -4.18
N ASN A 26 16.48 6.27 -3.19
CA ASN A 26 16.73 7.68 -2.92
C ASN A 26 18.17 7.95 -2.47
N ALA A 27 18.78 7.05 -1.69
CA ALA A 27 20.19 7.14 -1.30
C ALA A 27 21.11 7.05 -2.50
N GLU A 28 20.83 6.13 -3.42
CA GLU A 28 21.61 5.99 -4.67
C GLU A 28 21.44 7.22 -5.59
N LEU A 29 20.23 7.75 -5.76
CA LEU A 29 20.00 8.97 -6.53
C LEU A 29 20.83 10.13 -5.94
N LYS A 30 20.78 10.29 -4.61
CA LYS A 30 21.53 11.32 -3.90
C LYS A 30 23.04 11.16 -4.07
N SER A 31 23.57 9.92 -4.01
CA SER A 31 25.00 9.65 -4.20
C SER A 31 25.51 10.05 -5.59
N ARG A 32 24.62 10.01 -6.59
CA ARG A 32 24.88 10.45 -7.96
C ARG A 32 24.58 11.93 -8.22
N GLY A 33 24.28 12.72 -7.19
CA GLY A 33 23.93 14.13 -7.31
C GLY A 33 22.54 14.38 -7.96
N MET A 34 21.68 13.37 -7.98
CA MET A 34 20.31 13.46 -8.48
C MET A 34 19.32 13.78 -7.35
N THR A 35 18.16 14.32 -7.70
CA THR A 35 17.07 14.56 -6.72
C THR A 35 16.52 13.24 -6.21
N PRO A 36 16.41 13.04 -4.88
CA PRO A 36 15.86 11.83 -4.27
C PRO A 36 14.32 11.87 -4.33
N ASP A 37 13.73 11.55 -5.46
CA ASP A 37 12.31 11.70 -5.76
C ASP A 37 11.56 10.38 -6.02
N ALA A 38 12.16 9.25 -5.58
CA ALA A 38 11.47 7.98 -5.55
C ALA A 38 10.28 8.04 -4.59
N LYS A 39 9.11 7.62 -5.07
CA LYS A 39 7.84 7.59 -4.35
C LYS A 39 7.25 6.19 -4.38
N ILE A 40 6.43 5.86 -3.38
CA ILE A 40 5.60 4.67 -3.40
C ILE A 40 4.32 5.01 -4.15
N PHE A 41 3.88 4.11 -5.03
CA PHE A 41 2.80 4.39 -5.99
C PHE A 41 1.49 4.85 -5.32
N CYS A 42 1.05 4.19 -4.23
CA CYS A 42 -0.16 4.59 -3.50
C CYS A 42 -0.10 6.00 -2.90
N GLU A 43 1.11 6.55 -2.66
CA GLU A 43 1.28 7.92 -2.15
C GLU A 43 0.90 8.99 -3.18
N LEU A 44 0.86 8.60 -4.45
CA LEU A 44 0.61 9.49 -5.59
C LEU A 44 -0.85 9.44 -6.07
N LEU A 45 -1.70 8.61 -5.45
CA LEU A 45 -3.07 8.39 -5.86
C LEU A 45 -4.07 8.97 -4.86
N SER A 46 -5.24 9.30 -5.38
CA SER A 46 -6.48 9.53 -4.63
C SER A 46 -7.64 8.82 -5.33
N VAL A 47 -8.72 8.58 -4.59
CA VAL A 47 -9.95 7.98 -5.13
C VAL A 47 -11.05 9.04 -5.09
N ALA A 48 -11.68 9.31 -6.24
CA ALA A 48 -12.68 10.36 -6.40
C ALA A 48 -13.99 10.05 -5.65
N ASP A 49 -14.46 8.81 -5.74
CA ASP A 49 -15.64 8.32 -5.02
C ASP A 49 -15.21 7.31 -3.94
N GLU A 50 -15.31 7.72 -2.67
CA GLU A 50 -14.90 6.88 -1.52
C GLU A 50 -15.60 5.51 -1.49
N SER A 51 -16.80 5.40 -2.06
CA SER A 51 -17.52 4.13 -2.13
C SER A 51 -16.79 3.06 -2.97
N TRP A 52 -15.89 3.47 -3.87
CA TRP A 52 -15.03 2.60 -4.67
C TRP A 52 -13.65 2.37 -4.06
N GLN A 53 -13.31 3.03 -2.96
CA GLN A 53 -11.98 2.96 -2.34
C GLN A 53 -11.50 1.52 -2.12
N ASP A 54 -12.32 0.69 -1.48
CA ASP A 54 -11.94 -0.69 -1.16
C ASP A 54 -11.77 -1.53 -2.43
N CYS A 55 -12.58 -1.30 -3.47
CA CYS A 55 -12.50 -2.01 -4.74
C CYS A 55 -11.23 -1.62 -5.52
N VAL A 56 -10.92 -0.31 -5.61
CA VAL A 56 -9.69 0.20 -6.22
C VAL A 56 -8.46 -0.40 -5.54
N GLU A 57 -8.40 -0.32 -4.21
CA GLU A 57 -7.28 -0.85 -3.42
C GLU A 57 -7.11 -2.36 -3.60
N ALA A 58 -8.22 -3.12 -3.62
CA ALA A 58 -8.18 -4.56 -3.82
C ALA A 58 -7.74 -4.95 -5.23
N CYS A 59 -8.21 -4.22 -6.26
CA CYS A 59 -7.83 -4.47 -7.65
C CYS A 59 -6.38 -4.08 -7.97
N LEU A 60 -5.86 -3.04 -7.35
CA LEU A 60 -4.43 -2.70 -7.45
C LEU A 60 -3.55 -3.73 -6.72
N GLY A 61 -4.04 -4.32 -5.63
CA GLY A 61 -3.30 -5.32 -4.87
C GLY A 61 -1.95 -4.80 -4.37
N ASP A 62 -0.93 -5.66 -4.38
CA ASP A 62 0.42 -5.31 -3.92
C ASP A 62 1.13 -4.29 -4.83
N ARG A 63 0.68 -4.10 -6.08
CA ARG A 63 1.20 -3.07 -6.99
C ARG A 63 1.09 -1.66 -6.42
N ARG A 64 0.22 -1.42 -5.43
CA ARG A 64 0.12 -0.15 -4.70
C ARG A 64 1.44 0.27 -4.06
N PHE A 65 2.30 -0.68 -3.77
CA PHE A 65 3.57 -0.47 -3.08
C PHE A 65 4.78 -0.40 -4.01
N ASP A 66 4.57 -0.47 -5.33
CA ASP A 66 5.62 -0.34 -6.31
C ASP A 66 6.29 1.04 -6.24
N ILE A 67 7.58 1.08 -6.59
CA ILE A 67 8.38 2.30 -6.53
C ILE A 67 8.36 3.00 -7.88
N LEU A 68 7.99 4.26 -7.89
CA LEU A 68 7.99 5.14 -9.04
C LEU A 68 9.09 6.18 -8.93
N VAL A 69 9.85 6.34 -10.01
CA VAL A 69 10.86 7.41 -10.19
C VAL A 69 10.63 8.11 -11.53
N PRO A 70 11.07 9.36 -11.70
CA PRO A 70 11.08 9.99 -13.03
C PRO A 70 11.89 9.18 -14.05
N PRO A 71 11.52 9.19 -15.35
CA PRO A 71 12.19 8.39 -16.37
C PRO A 71 13.69 8.65 -16.52
N ASN A 72 14.13 9.88 -16.27
CA ASN A 72 15.55 10.25 -16.29
C ASN A 72 16.35 9.69 -15.11
N HIS A 73 15.70 9.27 -14.03
CA HIS A 73 16.32 8.65 -12.85
C HIS A 73 16.24 7.13 -12.88
N TYR A 74 15.49 6.53 -13.80
CA TYR A 74 15.22 5.10 -13.83
C TYR A 74 16.49 4.23 -13.90
N ALA A 75 17.49 4.61 -14.68
CA ALA A 75 18.73 3.82 -14.80
C ALA A 75 19.49 3.72 -13.46
N ALA A 76 19.57 4.83 -12.72
CA ALA A 76 20.21 4.86 -11.40
C ALA A 76 19.38 4.08 -10.37
N ALA A 77 18.04 4.28 -10.37
CA ALA A 77 17.13 3.56 -9.52
C ALA A 77 17.17 2.03 -9.76
N LYS A 78 17.24 1.61 -11.02
CA LYS A 78 17.40 0.20 -11.40
C LYS A 78 18.68 -0.40 -10.84
N SER A 79 19.79 0.31 -10.87
CA SER A 79 21.07 -0.16 -10.29
C SER A 79 20.92 -0.42 -8.78
N ALA A 80 20.32 0.51 -8.05
CA ALA A 80 20.05 0.34 -6.61
C ALA A 80 19.11 -0.84 -6.34
N PHE A 81 18.03 -0.93 -7.10
CA PHE A 81 17.04 -1.99 -6.97
C PHE A 81 17.65 -3.38 -7.17
N VAL A 82 18.46 -3.56 -8.21
CA VAL A 82 19.17 -4.82 -8.49
C VAL A 82 20.16 -5.17 -7.38
N ALA A 83 20.86 -4.18 -6.82
CA ALA A 83 21.80 -4.39 -5.72
C ALA A 83 21.15 -4.85 -4.41
N LEU A 84 19.85 -4.60 -4.21
CA LEU A 84 19.11 -5.09 -3.05
C LEU A 84 18.85 -6.60 -3.10
N GLY A 85 18.82 -7.21 -4.29
CA GLY A 85 18.59 -8.65 -4.47
C GLY A 85 17.29 -9.11 -3.83
N GLU A 86 17.30 -10.25 -3.15
CA GLU A 86 16.13 -10.85 -2.50
C GLU A 86 15.52 -10.00 -1.35
N ARG A 87 16.25 -9.00 -0.86
CA ARG A 87 15.77 -8.08 0.20
C ARG A 87 14.64 -7.16 -0.25
N VAL A 88 14.37 -7.09 -1.55
CA VAL A 88 13.26 -6.30 -2.14
C VAL A 88 11.88 -6.83 -1.74
N GLY A 89 11.76 -8.15 -1.52
CA GLY A 89 10.46 -8.80 -1.30
C GLY A 89 9.53 -8.65 -2.53
N PRO A 90 8.22 -8.53 -2.35
CA PRO A 90 7.24 -8.44 -3.44
C PRO A 90 7.13 -7.02 -4.04
N ILE A 91 8.09 -6.13 -3.80
CA ILE A 91 8.08 -4.75 -4.29
C ILE A 91 8.72 -4.68 -5.67
N SER A 92 8.15 -3.91 -6.58
CA SER A 92 8.68 -3.68 -7.92
C SER A 92 9.16 -2.25 -8.10
N LEU A 93 10.13 -2.06 -9.01
CA LEU A 93 10.48 -0.76 -9.55
C LEU A 93 9.78 -0.59 -10.90
N LEU A 94 8.94 0.44 -11.02
CA LEU A 94 8.19 0.70 -12.25
C LEU A 94 9.11 1.13 -13.40
N ASP A 95 8.94 0.51 -14.56
CA ASP A 95 9.63 0.93 -15.79
C ASP A 95 8.99 2.22 -16.33
N THR A 96 9.33 3.33 -15.73
CA THR A 96 8.77 4.65 -16.09
C THR A 96 9.14 5.13 -17.50
N PRO A 97 10.32 4.83 -18.08
CA PRO A 97 10.56 5.02 -19.51
C PRO A 97 9.58 4.23 -20.39
N GLY A 98 9.35 2.95 -20.04
CA GLY A 98 8.40 2.08 -20.75
C GLY A 98 6.97 2.59 -20.64
N ILE A 99 6.51 2.94 -19.45
CA ILE A 99 5.18 3.54 -19.21
C ILE A 99 5.03 4.79 -20.09
N ARG A 100 5.98 5.72 -20.06
CA ARG A 100 5.95 6.95 -20.84
C ARG A 100 5.91 6.68 -22.35
N SER A 101 6.61 5.66 -22.82
CA SER A 101 6.65 5.33 -24.27
C SER A 101 5.39 4.62 -24.75
N ALA A 102 4.77 3.79 -23.91
CA ALA A 102 3.56 3.04 -24.23
C ALA A 102 2.33 3.96 -24.40
N ASN A 103 2.32 5.10 -23.72
CA ASN A 103 1.17 6.02 -23.71
C ASN A 103 1.36 7.21 -24.62
N ARG A 104 1.50 6.95 -25.91
CA ARG A 104 1.43 8.00 -26.94
C ARG A 104 0.01 8.53 -27.17
N ARG A 105 -1.02 7.93 -26.58
CA ARG A 105 -2.42 8.35 -26.61
C ARG A 105 -3.00 8.24 -25.20
N ALA A 106 -2.89 9.30 -24.43
CA ALA A 106 -3.61 9.44 -23.18
C ALA A 106 -5.09 9.73 -23.47
N ASP A 107 -5.82 8.73 -23.96
CA ASP A 107 -7.27 8.84 -24.00
C ASP A 107 -7.79 8.78 -22.56
N THR A 108 -8.71 9.68 -22.22
CA THR A 108 -9.41 9.64 -20.92
C THR A 108 -9.92 8.23 -20.65
N PRO A 109 -9.78 7.70 -19.42
CA PRO A 109 -10.38 6.42 -19.06
C PRO A 109 -11.87 6.39 -19.38
N PRO A 110 -12.45 5.26 -19.80
CA PRO A 110 -13.89 5.14 -19.93
C PRO A 110 -14.57 5.53 -18.61
N ALA A 111 -15.65 6.31 -18.67
CA ALA A 111 -16.31 6.87 -17.49
C ALA A 111 -16.85 5.78 -16.54
N ASP A 112 -17.17 4.61 -17.08
CA ASP A 112 -17.64 3.43 -16.36
C ASP A 112 -16.51 2.50 -15.90
N SER A 113 -15.23 2.85 -16.16
CA SER A 113 -14.10 2.04 -15.72
C SER A 113 -13.66 2.35 -14.30
N LEU A 114 -13.07 1.37 -13.63
CA LEU A 114 -12.48 1.56 -12.30
C LEU A 114 -11.31 2.56 -12.33
N ALA A 115 -10.65 2.74 -13.49
CA ALA A 115 -9.62 3.76 -13.68
C ALA A 115 -10.18 5.18 -13.56
N ALA A 116 -11.44 5.42 -13.93
CA ALA A 116 -12.09 6.73 -13.79
C ALA A 116 -12.33 7.12 -12.32
N GLN A 117 -12.24 6.17 -11.40
CA GLN A 117 -12.36 6.43 -9.96
C GLN A 117 -11.03 6.84 -9.31
N VAL A 118 -9.92 6.83 -10.06
CA VAL A 118 -8.58 7.14 -9.54
C VAL A 118 -8.07 8.45 -10.13
N GLU A 119 -7.58 9.31 -9.26
CA GLU A 119 -6.96 10.58 -9.61
C GLU A 119 -5.49 10.61 -9.19
N SER A 120 -4.67 11.33 -9.93
CA SER A 120 -3.28 11.59 -9.59
C SER A 120 -2.77 12.87 -10.24
N GLU A 121 -2.07 13.70 -9.46
CA GLU A 121 -1.31 14.83 -10.02
C GLU A 121 -0.04 14.40 -10.77
N ASN A 122 0.41 13.15 -10.53
CA ASN A 122 1.57 12.59 -11.23
C ASN A 122 1.13 11.85 -12.50
N PRO A 123 1.50 12.33 -13.70
CA PRO A 123 1.04 11.74 -14.96
C PRO A 123 1.45 10.28 -15.16
N LEU A 124 2.61 9.86 -14.64
CA LEU A 124 3.08 8.49 -14.76
C LEU A 124 2.29 7.56 -13.81
N ALA A 125 1.96 8.05 -12.62
CA ALA A 125 1.12 7.32 -11.68
C ALA A 125 -0.30 7.15 -12.22
N ALA A 126 -0.90 8.23 -12.75
CA ALA A 126 -2.21 8.17 -13.43
C ALA A 126 -2.21 7.13 -14.55
N GLN A 127 -1.18 7.16 -15.39
CA GLN A 127 -1.01 6.26 -16.51
C GLN A 127 -0.84 4.80 -16.09
N TYR A 128 -0.08 4.56 -15.03
CA TYR A 128 0.10 3.19 -14.51
C TYR A 128 -1.20 2.67 -13.87
N ALA A 129 -1.91 3.49 -13.10
CA ALA A 129 -3.23 3.15 -12.57
C ALA A 129 -4.20 2.80 -13.70
N ASP A 130 -4.25 3.62 -14.74
CA ASP A 130 -5.07 3.38 -15.93
C ASP A 130 -4.74 2.05 -16.62
N THR A 131 -3.47 1.73 -16.77
CA THR A 131 -3.03 0.45 -17.36
C THR A 131 -3.60 -0.77 -16.63
N ILE A 132 -3.75 -0.67 -15.31
CA ILE A 132 -4.24 -1.78 -14.47
C ILE A 132 -5.77 -1.80 -14.44
N LEU A 133 -6.41 -0.64 -14.33
CA LEU A 133 -7.82 -0.53 -13.94
C LEU A 133 -8.78 -0.22 -15.10
N ARG A 134 -8.27 0.25 -16.24
CA ARG A 134 -9.09 0.69 -17.41
C ARG A 134 -10.10 -0.33 -17.90
N ARG A 135 -9.76 -1.61 -17.83
CA ARG A 135 -10.60 -2.69 -18.36
C ARG A 135 -11.66 -3.18 -17.37
N ILE A 136 -11.56 -2.78 -16.11
CA ILE A 136 -12.48 -3.20 -15.07
C ILE A 136 -13.67 -2.24 -15.08
N VAL A 137 -14.84 -2.74 -15.48
CA VAL A 137 -16.08 -1.96 -15.52
C VAL A 137 -16.71 -1.92 -14.15
N CYS A 138 -17.11 -0.72 -13.72
CA CYS A 138 -17.84 -0.48 -12.47
C CYS A 138 -19.30 -0.90 -12.61
N CYS A 139 -19.76 -1.87 -11.86
CA CYS A 139 -21.14 -2.33 -11.83
C CYS A 139 -21.81 -1.97 -10.51
N ASP A 140 -23.05 -1.50 -10.56
CA ASP A 140 -23.81 -1.17 -9.35
C ASP A 140 -24.37 -2.42 -8.65
N THR A 141 -24.66 -3.46 -9.42
CA THR A 141 -25.25 -4.71 -8.90
C THR A 141 -24.49 -5.94 -9.39
N PRO A 142 -24.49 -7.04 -8.63
CA PRO A 142 -23.87 -8.29 -9.04
C PRO A 142 -24.43 -8.88 -10.34
N ASP A 143 -25.72 -8.65 -10.62
CA ASP A 143 -26.45 -9.22 -11.77
C ASP A 143 -25.93 -8.72 -13.12
N THR A 144 -25.20 -7.60 -13.13
CA THR A 144 -24.67 -6.99 -14.35
C THR A 144 -23.19 -7.34 -14.61
N LEU A 145 -22.53 -8.01 -13.68
CA LEU A 145 -21.10 -8.33 -13.77
C LEU A 145 -20.76 -9.14 -15.02
N GLU A 146 -21.57 -10.17 -15.34
CA GLU A 146 -21.32 -11.08 -16.44
C GLU A 146 -21.48 -10.44 -17.84
N ASN A 147 -22.06 -9.23 -17.90
CA ASN A 147 -22.17 -8.48 -19.15
C ASN A 147 -20.83 -7.97 -19.67
N TYR A 148 -19.79 -8.01 -18.85
CA TYR A 148 -18.48 -7.48 -19.18
C TYR A 148 -17.38 -8.51 -18.95
N PRO A 149 -16.32 -8.49 -19.76
CA PRO A 149 -15.20 -9.43 -19.60
C PRO A 149 -14.44 -9.27 -18.27
N ASP A 150 -14.37 -8.05 -17.74
CA ASP A 150 -13.76 -7.74 -16.43
C ASP A 150 -14.59 -6.62 -15.79
N SER A 151 -15.14 -6.87 -14.63
CA SER A 151 -16.05 -5.96 -13.96
C SER A 151 -16.03 -6.16 -12.45
N ALA A 152 -16.39 -5.13 -11.70
CA ALA A 152 -16.40 -5.20 -10.25
C ALA A 152 -17.55 -4.38 -9.65
N THR A 153 -17.96 -4.73 -8.41
CA THR A 153 -18.89 -3.97 -7.61
C THR A 153 -18.21 -3.30 -6.43
N ARG A 154 -18.86 -2.29 -5.83
CA ARG A 154 -18.42 -1.67 -4.57
C ARG A 154 -18.27 -2.68 -3.43
N ASP A 155 -19.07 -3.74 -3.44
CA ASP A 155 -19.08 -4.82 -2.43
C ASP A 155 -17.99 -5.87 -2.64
N LEU A 156 -16.95 -5.54 -3.42
CA LEU A 156 -15.78 -6.40 -3.62
C LEU A 156 -16.08 -7.72 -4.35
N LEU A 157 -17.13 -7.77 -5.17
CA LEU A 157 -17.30 -8.84 -6.15
C LEU A 157 -16.61 -8.44 -7.46
N ARG A 158 -15.83 -9.35 -8.02
CA ARG A 158 -15.18 -9.17 -9.32
C ARG A 158 -15.47 -10.35 -10.22
N HIS A 159 -15.91 -10.06 -11.42
CA HIS A 159 -16.00 -10.98 -12.52
C HIS A 159 -14.86 -10.73 -13.51
N HIS A 160 -14.17 -11.79 -13.89
CA HIS A 160 -13.23 -11.79 -15.00
C HIS A 160 -13.31 -13.13 -15.73
N PRO A 161 -12.75 -13.31 -16.93
CA PRO A 161 -13.08 -14.46 -17.77
C PRO A 161 -13.08 -15.78 -17.02
N PHE A 162 -14.25 -16.43 -17.02
CA PHE A 162 -14.52 -17.73 -16.39
C PHE A 162 -14.46 -17.76 -14.85
N ARG A 163 -14.45 -16.60 -14.19
CA ARG A 163 -14.28 -16.56 -12.74
C ARG A 163 -15.07 -15.39 -12.10
N LEU A 164 -15.88 -15.73 -11.11
CA LEU A 164 -16.46 -14.77 -10.16
C LEU A 164 -15.78 -14.96 -8.81
N GLU A 165 -15.22 -13.91 -8.26
CA GLU A 165 -14.54 -13.96 -6.97
C GLU A 165 -14.97 -12.84 -6.05
N ARG A 166 -14.88 -13.10 -4.75
CA ARG A 166 -14.98 -12.06 -3.73
C ARG A 166 -13.58 -11.62 -3.35
N LEU A 167 -13.27 -10.37 -3.64
CA LEU A 167 -12.02 -9.76 -3.24
C LEU A 167 -11.97 -9.63 -1.72
N ARG A 168 -10.78 -9.74 -1.16
CA ARG A 168 -10.59 -9.48 0.28
C ARG A 168 -10.62 -7.99 0.52
N LYS A 169 -11.31 -7.57 1.60
CA LYS A 169 -11.30 -6.17 2.01
C LYS A 169 -9.86 -5.75 2.31
N PRO A 170 -9.32 -4.79 1.57
CA PRO A 170 -7.94 -4.35 1.74
C PRO A 170 -7.82 -3.42 2.94
N GLN A 171 -6.62 -3.31 3.47
CA GLN A 171 -6.25 -2.15 4.25
C GLN A 171 -6.03 -0.97 3.30
N ARG A 172 -6.58 0.19 3.63
CA ARG A 172 -6.53 1.39 2.80
C ARG A 172 -5.19 2.11 2.95
N TYR A 173 -4.58 2.48 1.82
CA TYR A 173 -3.31 3.21 1.74
C TYR A 173 -3.37 4.40 0.77
N ILE A 174 -4.35 4.45 -0.11
CA ILE A 174 -4.53 5.52 -1.09
C ILE A 174 -5.26 6.70 -0.42
N GLY A 175 -4.76 7.92 -0.61
CA GLY A 175 -5.37 9.14 -0.10
C GLY A 175 -4.92 9.55 1.30
N LEU A 176 -5.08 10.84 1.63
CA LEU A 176 -4.65 11.42 2.92
C LEU A 176 -5.50 10.94 4.10
N ASP A 177 -6.79 10.69 3.88
CA ASP A 177 -7.71 10.30 4.95
C ASP A 177 -7.53 8.84 5.35
N ALA A 178 -7.20 7.95 4.41
CA ALA A 178 -6.76 6.59 4.71
C ALA A 178 -5.52 6.60 5.62
N ARG A 179 -4.67 7.55 5.39
CA ARG A 179 -3.46 7.79 6.18
C ARG A 179 -3.80 8.18 7.62
N ARG A 180 -4.62 9.18 7.83
CA ARG A 180 -5.03 9.64 9.16
C ARG A 180 -5.76 8.56 9.95
N ALA A 181 -6.70 7.86 9.30
CA ALA A 181 -7.43 6.76 9.91
C ALA A 181 -6.50 5.62 10.38
N ARG A 182 -5.46 5.29 9.59
CA ARG A 182 -4.47 4.28 10.00
C ARG A 182 -3.60 4.75 11.17
N ALA A 183 -3.20 6.02 11.20
CA ALA A 183 -2.46 6.58 12.34
C ALA A 183 -3.27 6.44 13.62
N GLY A 184 -4.54 6.85 13.61
CA GLY A 184 -5.43 6.70 14.77
C GLY A 184 -5.62 5.27 15.23
N ALA A 185 -5.82 4.33 14.29
CA ALA A 185 -5.96 2.91 14.63
C ALA A 185 -4.68 2.31 15.25
N LEU A 186 -3.50 2.73 14.78
CA LEU A 186 -2.22 2.29 15.36
C LEU A 186 -2.00 2.89 16.77
N GLU A 187 -2.45 4.12 17.01
CA GLU A 187 -2.40 4.74 18.33
C GLU A 187 -3.27 3.99 19.35
N GLU A 188 -4.49 3.60 18.95
CA GLU A 188 -5.38 2.78 19.77
C GLU A 188 -4.78 1.38 20.07
N GLU A 189 -4.21 0.73 19.06
CA GLU A 189 -3.58 -0.58 19.22
C GLU A 189 -2.38 -0.53 20.16
N LEU A 190 -1.55 0.50 20.08
CA LEU A 190 -0.42 0.71 20.98
C LEU A 190 -0.86 1.03 22.42
N ALA A 191 -1.91 1.80 22.58
CA ALA A 191 -2.48 2.07 23.90
C ALA A 191 -2.95 0.74 24.55
N ALA A 192 -3.69 -0.09 23.79
CA ALA A 192 -4.16 -1.40 24.26
C ALA A 192 -3.01 -2.36 24.58
N LEU A 193 -1.97 -2.42 23.76
CA LEU A 193 -0.76 -3.21 24.02
C LEU A 193 0.01 -2.69 25.24
N GLY A 194 0.06 -1.38 25.43
CA GLY A 194 0.65 -0.75 26.62
C GLY A 194 -0.06 -1.14 27.92
N GLU A 195 -1.38 -1.22 27.91
CA GLU A 195 -2.16 -1.69 29.06
C GLU A 195 -1.91 -3.17 29.35
N ARG A 196 -2.01 -4.04 28.34
CA ARG A 196 -1.71 -5.48 28.50
C ARG A 196 -0.30 -5.72 29.05
N ARG A 197 0.68 -4.94 28.60
CA ARG A 197 2.06 -5.03 29.12
C ARG A 197 2.14 -4.65 30.58
N ARG A 198 1.40 -3.63 31.03
CA ARG A 198 1.34 -3.22 32.44
C ARG A 198 0.69 -4.29 33.32
N GLU A 199 -0.43 -4.86 32.88
CA GLU A 199 -1.12 -5.95 33.57
C GLU A 199 -0.23 -7.18 33.70
N ALA A 200 0.46 -7.60 32.61
CA ALA A 200 1.40 -8.70 32.62
C ALA A 200 2.56 -8.46 33.60
N ALA A 201 3.14 -7.27 33.62
CA ALA A 201 4.22 -6.92 34.54
C ALA A 201 3.75 -6.91 36.02
N GLN A 202 2.51 -6.48 36.26
CA GLN A 202 1.92 -6.54 37.60
C GLN A 202 1.69 -7.98 38.05
N THR A 203 1.19 -8.84 37.19
CA THR A 203 0.98 -10.28 37.48
C THR A 203 2.30 -10.96 37.72
N GLU A 204 3.33 -10.68 36.94
CA GLU A 204 4.68 -11.20 37.13
C GLU A 204 5.24 -10.83 38.53
N LYS A 205 5.08 -9.55 38.91
CA LYS A 205 5.51 -9.07 40.22
C LYS A 205 4.76 -9.76 41.37
N GLN A 206 3.46 -10.00 41.25
CA GLN A 206 2.65 -10.68 42.23
C GLN A 206 3.07 -12.17 42.36
N LEU A 207 3.27 -12.84 41.23
CA LEU A 207 3.74 -14.22 41.21
C LEU A 207 5.12 -14.39 41.86
N LYS A 208 6.03 -13.46 41.56
CA LYS A 208 7.36 -13.44 42.15
C LYS A 208 7.30 -13.25 43.66
N ALA A 209 6.49 -12.31 44.15
CA ALA A 209 6.30 -12.09 45.59
C ALA A 209 5.70 -13.32 46.29
N ALA A 210 4.70 -13.96 45.69
CA ALA A 210 4.10 -15.18 46.20
C ALA A 210 5.10 -16.37 46.23
N TYR A 211 5.92 -16.49 45.19
CA TYR A 211 6.98 -17.49 45.14
C TYR A 211 8.03 -17.28 46.23
N ASP A 212 8.49 -16.05 46.43
CA ASP A 212 9.46 -15.71 47.47
C ASP A 212 8.90 -16.00 48.89
N GLN A 213 7.61 -15.70 49.14
CA GLN A 213 6.93 -16.06 50.37
C GLN A 213 6.87 -17.57 50.57
N TYR A 214 6.53 -18.35 49.55
CA TYR A 214 6.49 -19.80 49.59
C TYR A 214 7.87 -20.40 49.91
N GLN A 215 8.92 -19.91 49.31
CA GLN A 215 10.29 -20.32 49.60
C GLN A 215 10.74 -20.02 51.03
N ASN A 216 10.26 -18.91 51.60
CA ASN A 216 10.55 -18.56 53.01
C ASN A 216 9.82 -19.45 54.03
N VAL A 217 8.68 -20.02 53.68
CA VAL A 217 7.93 -20.95 54.54
C VAL A 217 8.54 -22.38 54.54
N LEU A 218 9.25 -22.73 53.45
CA LEU A 218 9.89 -24.04 53.34
C LEU A 218 11.28 -24.14 53.97
N ARG A 219 11.82 -23.04 54.46
CA ARG A 219 13.08 -22.95 55.24
C ARG A 219 12.78 -22.93 56.70
#